data_4212b2bbf33183699c312018ada11207
#
_entry.id   4212b2bbf33183699c312018ada11207
#
_cell.length_a   1.000
_cell.length_b   1.000
_cell.length_c   1.000
_cell.angle_alpha   90.00
_cell.angle_beta   90.00
_cell.angle_gamma   90.00
#
_symmetry.space_group_name_H-M   'P 1'
#
loop_
_entity.id
_entity.type
_entity.pdbx_description
1 polymer ?
#
loop_
_entity_poly.entity_id
_entity_poly.type
_entity_poly.pdbx_seq_one_letter_code
_entity_poly.pdbx_strand_id
1 'polypeptide(L)'
;LGTSNIMIYPYAHLSSDLASPDVAVNVLRGLDEAITGVNEFVVKRAPFGWYKAFSLSCKGHPLSELSRTIVPGEGVVAPKKEVEHEFFVFTPEGERRDVAEYVDDKTPFAALIRKELGYPGPEGVEPAHVALMRAKEIVDYESRSDVGHHRWMPRGKLIRDLLADYVLARVLEYGAMPVETPVMYDLGDRAIAEHAARFGERQYRFKSGNRDMMLRFAACFGMFSIMHDMHISPNTLPMKLYELSTYSFRHEQKGEVIGLKRLRAFTMPDMHTLCRDMDDALASFEEQVAIGWRSGEDLETPLVGVFRCTRDFFEEYESWIKGLVAKSGVPMLIEILSRRTHYWVAKADLAAIDAQGRPIENPTVQIDVESADRFDIKYYTPEGREVHPPILHCSPTGSI
;
A
#
# COMPACT_ATOMS: atom_id res chain seq x y z
N LEU A 1 15.94 -24.61 20.96
CA LEU A 1 14.66 -25.31 20.69
C LEU A 1 14.63 -26.75 21.24
N GLY A 2 15.75 -27.30 21.72
CA GLY A 2 15.82 -28.65 22.28
C GLY A 2 15.44 -29.79 21.31
N THR A 3 15.58 -29.56 19.99
CA THR A 3 15.34 -30.58 18.96
C THR A 3 16.63 -31.00 18.31
N SER A 4 16.77 -32.29 18.05
CA SER A 4 17.89 -32.88 17.30
C SER A 4 17.51 -33.17 15.84
N ASN A 5 16.23 -33.04 15.44
CA ASN A 5 15.78 -33.35 14.10
C ASN A 5 15.71 -32.09 13.26
N ILE A 6 16.41 -32.08 12.12
CA ILE A 6 16.43 -30.95 11.16
C ILE A 6 15.94 -31.44 9.79
N MET A 7 15.04 -30.70 9.18
CA MET A 7 14.62 -30.88 7.78
C MET A 7 15.14 -29.72 6.95
N ILE A 8 16.02 -29.98 6.01
CA ILE A 8 16.42 -29.01 5.00
C ILE A 8 15.37 -29.02 3.88
N TYR A 9 14.65 -27.92 3.71
CA TYR A 9 13.56 -27.81 2.75
C TYR A 9 13.78 -26.67 1.78
N PRO A 10 13.99 -26.92 0.47
CA PRO A 10 14.09 -25.87 -0.54
C PRO A 10 12.71 -25.25 -0.79
N TYR A 11 12.51 -24.00 -0.34
CA TYR A 11 11.23 -23.32 -0.43
C TYR A 11 11.37 -22.03 -1.26
N ALA A 12 11.14 -22.15 -2.57
CA ALA A 12 11.33 -21.07 -3.53
C ALA A 12 10.43 -19.84 -3.27
N HIS A 13 9.28 -20.03 -2.60
CA HIS A 13 8.34 -18.95 -2.32
C HIS A 13 8.81 -17.93 -1.26
N LEU A 14 9.93 -18.20 -0.58
CA LEU A 14 10.51 -17.29 0.42
C LEU A 14 11.47 -16.24 -0.18
N SER A 15 11.76 -16.32 -1.47
CA SER A 15 12.66 -15.36 -2.15
C SER A 15 12.13 -15.01 -3.54
N SER A 16 12.25 -13.74 -3.90
CA SER A 16 12.01 -13.24 -5.25
C SER A 16 13.27 -13.36 -6.14
N ASP A 17 14.45 -13.46 -5.52
CA ASP A 17 15.74 -13.64 -6.19
C ASP A 17 16.17 -15.11 -6.05
N LEU A 18 15.77 -15.93 -7.04
CA LEU A 18 16.02 -17.34 -7.04
C LEU A 18 17.37 -17.65 -7.72
N ALA A 19 18.22 -18.38 -7.01
CA ALA A 19 19.42 -18.96 -7.60
C ALA A 19 19.08 -19.93 -8.74
N SER A 20 20.01 -20.13 -9.67
CA SER A 20 19.86 -21.19 -10.68
C SER A 20 19.74 -22.57 -10.00
N PRO A 21 19.04 -23.54 -10.62
CA PRO A 21 18.85 -24.86 -10.04
C PRO A 21 20.14 -25.54 -9.60
N ASP A 22 21.20 -25.44 -10.37
CA ASP A 22 22.50 -26.05 -10.07
C ASP A 22 23.15 -25.42 -8.83
N VAL A 23 23.10 -24.09 -8.72
CA VAL A 23 23.61 -23.37 -7.54
C VAL A 23 22.79 -23.74 -6.30
N ALA A 24 21.47 -23.76 -6.40
CA ALA A 24 20.59 -24.12 -5.30
C ALA A 24 20.84 -25.56 -4.79
N VAL A 25 21.01 -26.52 -5.70
CA VAL A 25 21.33 -27.92 -5.33
C VAL A 25 22.68 -28.02 -4.64
N ASN A 26 23.69 -27.28 -5.10
CA ASN A 26 25.02 -27.28 -4.49
C ASN A 26 25.01 -26.68 -3.08
N VAL A 27 24.28 -25.56 -2.89
CA VAL A 27 24.09 -24.93 -1.58
C VAL A 27 23.37 -25.86 -0.62
N LEU A 28 22.28 -26.54 -1.04
CA LEU A 28 21.54 -27.50 -0.22
C LEU A 28 22.41 -28.71 0.17
N ARG A 29 23.28 -29.15 -0.72
CA ARG A 29 24.23 -30.27 -0.44
C ARG A 29 25.27 -29.83 0.57
N GLY A 30 25.91 -28.68 0.38
CA GLY A 30 26.89 -28.14 1.31
C GLY A 30 26.31 -27.89 2.71
N LEU A 31 25.06 -27.40 2.77
CA LEU A 31 24.36 -27.24 4.05
C LEU A 31 24.08 -28.57 4.76
N ASP A 32 23.66 -29.60 4.03
CA ASP A 32 23.43 -30.94 4.52
C ASP A 32 24.73 -31.53 5.11
N GLU A 33 25.82 -31.45 4.37
CA GLU A 33 27.15 -31.90 4.79
C GLU A 33 27.66 -31.16 6.05
N ALA A 34 27.52 -29.85 6.07
CA ALA A 34 27.96 -29.02 7.18
C ALA A 34 27.18 -29.30 8.47
N ILE A 35 25.85 -29.43 8.41
CA ILE A 35 25.04 -29.72 9.61
C ILE A 35 25.24 -31.16 10.09
N THR A 36 25.33 -32.11 9.16
CA THR A 36 25.59 -33.51 9.49
C THR A 36 26.96 -33.67 10.13
N GLY A 37 27.96 -32.89 9.70
CA GLY A 37 29.33 -32.93 10.26
C GLY A 37 29.43 -32.47 11.72
N VAL A 38 28.44 -31.76 12.24
CA VAL A 38 28.41 -31.37 13.68
C VAL A 38 28.09 -32.56 14.60
N ASN A 39 27.52 -33.63 14.07
CA ASN A 39 27.15 -34.86 14.80
C ASN A 39 26.15 -34.70 15.98
N GLU A 40 25.46 -33.55 16.04
CA GLU A 40 24.46 -33.27 17.06
C GLU A 40 23.03 -33.41 16.52
N PHE A 41 22.87 -33.50 15.19
CA PHE A 41 21.58 -33.42 14.52
C PHE A 41 21.32 -34.61 13.60
N VAL A 42 20.06 -35.03 13.58
CA VAL A 42 19.52 -35.94 12.56
C VAL A 42 18.98 -35.09 11.41
N VAL A 43 19.73 -35.06 10.31
CA VAL A 43 19.41 -34.21 9.16
C VAL A 43 18.67 -35.02 8.10
N LYS A 44 17.59 -34.45 7.56
CA LYS A 44 16.92 -34.96 6.37
C LYS A 44 16.78 -33.79 5.37
N ARG A 45 16.85 -34.15 4.09
CA ARG A 45 16.71 -33.17 3.01
C ARG A 45 15.53 -33.54 2.11
N ALA A 46 14.62 -32.58 1.86
CA ALA A 46 13.56 -32.77 0.92
C ALA A 46 14.09 -32.73 -0.55
N PRO A 47 13.56 -33.55 -1.47
CA PRO A 47 14.00 -33.58 -2.86
C PRO A 47 13.82 -32.19 -3.51
N PHE A 48 14.83 -31.72 -4.26
CA PHE A 48 14.77 -30.51 -5.03
C PHE A 48 13.91 -30.69 -6.30
N GLY A 49 13.12 -29.67 -6.67
CA GLY A 49 12.34 -29.69 -7.91
C GLY A 49 11.03 -30.49 -7.86
N TRP A 50 10.66 -31.08 -6.73
CA TRP A 50 9.42 -31.85 -6.60
C TRP A 50 8.30 -30.96 -6.03
N TYR A 51 7.10 -31.09 -6.58
CA TYR A 51 5.88 -30.59 -5.93
C TYR A 51 5.60 -31.41 -4.69
N LYS A 52 5.38 -30.75 -3.57
CA LYS A 52 5.19 -31.39 -2.27
C LYS A 52 3.95 -30.87 -1.60
N ALA A 53 3.15 -31.78 -1.04
CA ALA A 53 2.14 -31.42 -0.07
C ALA A 53 2.74 -31.57 1.32
N PHE A 54 2.52 -30.60 2.21
CA PHE A 54 2.92 -30.71 3.62
C PHE A 54 1.86 -30.06 4.52
N SER A 55 1.82 -30.55 5.76
CA SER A 55 1.02 -29.94 6.82
C SER A 55 1.98 -29.50 7.92
N LEU A 56 1.86 -28.24 8.35
CA LEU A 56 2.69 -27.65 9.37
C LEU A 56 1.82 -27.26 10.57
N SER A 57 2.24 -27.71 11.77
CA SER A 57 1.65 -27.27 13.02
C SER A 57 2.74 -26.63 13.87
N CYS A 58 2.64 -25.33 14.12
CA CYS A 58 3.58 -24.59 14.94
C CYS A 58 2.99 -24.34 16.33
N LYS A 59 3.82 -24.51 17.37
CA LYS A 59 3.47 -24.05 18.71
C LYS A 59 3.66 -22.53 18.77
N GLY A 60 2.75 -21.82 19.44
CA GLY A 60 2.90 -20.40 19.69
C GLY A 60 4.14 -20.12 20.56
N HIS A 61 5.20 -19.66 19.93
CA HIS A 61 6.46 -19.29 20.59
C HIS A 61 7.18 -18.25 19.73
N PRO A 62 7.81 -17.20 20.30
CA PRO A 62 8.52 -16.16 19.53
C PRO A 62 9.59 -16.67 18.58
N LEU A 63 10.11 -17.90 18.79
CA LEU A 63 11.10 -18.55 17.93
C LEU A 63 10.51 -19.65 17.04
N SER A 64 9.18 -19.76 16.93
CA SER A 64 8.54 -20.78 16.07
C SER A 64 8.66 -20.45 14.59
N GLU A 65 8.87 -19.19 14.25
CA GLU A 65 9.08 -18.71 12.88
C GLU A 65 10.18 -17.64 12.88
N LEU A 66 11.28 -17.89 12.17
CA LEU A 66 12.41 -16.99 12.07
C LEU A 66 12.90 -16.90 10.63
N SER A 67 13.02 -15.68 10.11
CA SER A 67 13.69 -15.41 8.85
C SER A 67 15.10 -14.88 9.10
N ARG A 68 16.08 -15.38 8.35
CA ARG A 68 17.48 -14.92 8.37
C ARG A 68 18.03 -14.84 6.96
N THR A 69 18.72 -13.75 6.66
CA THR A 69 19.50 -13.62 5.44
C THR A 69 20.98 -13.77 5.79
N ILE A 70 21.69 -14.62 5.07
CA ILE A 70 23.12 -14.85 5.25
C ILE A 70 23.82 -14.38 3.99
N VAL A 71 24.73 -13.40 4.13
CA VAL A 71 25.51 -12.83 3.02
C VAL A 71 26.97 -13.25 3.18
N PRO A 72 27.63 -13.74 2.11
CA PRO A 72 29.06 -14.10 2.16
C PRO A 72 29.92 -12.90 2.60
N GLY A 73 30.73 -13.09 3.65
CA GLY A 73 31.61 -12.06 4.21
C GLY A 73 30.98 -11.13 5.27
N GLU A 74 29.66 -11.06 5.37
CA GLU A 74 28.96 -10.22 6.36
C GLU A 74 28.36 -11.03 7.53
N GLY A 75 28.37 -12.35 7.44
CA GLY A 75 27.76 -13.22 8.45
C GLY A 75 26.24 -13.19 8.45
N VAL A 76 25.62 -13.46 9.60
CA VAL A 76 24.17 -13.38 9.77
C VAL A 76 23.76 -11.91 9.89
N VAL A 77 23.08 -11.39 8.90
CA VAL A 77 22.46 -10.05 9.00
C VAL A 77 21.40 -10.13 10.10
N ALA A 78 21.54 -9.30 11.13
CA ALA A 78 20.53 -9.21 12.16
C ALA A 78 19.16 -8.88 11.53
N PRO A 79 18.07 -9.51 11.97
CA PRO A 79 16.75 -9.16 11.46
C PRO A 79 16.55 -7.66 11.68
N LYS A 80 16.00 -6.97 10.69
CA LYS A 80 15.50 -5.60 10.92
C LYS A 80 14.60 -5.67 12.16
N LYS A 81 14.83 -4.80 13.15
CA LYS A 81 13.93 -4.72 14.31
C LYS A 81 12.50 -4.66 13.79
N GLU A 82 11.63 -5.51 14.30
CA GLU A 82 10.21 -5.45 13.96
C GLU A 82 9.68 -4.06 14.32
N VAL A 83 8.75 -3.57 13.51
CA VAL A 83 8.04 -2.33 13.82
C VAL A 83 6.98 -2.70 14.85
N GLU A 84 7.01 -2.07 16.00
CA GLU A 84 5.97 -2.24 16.99
C GLU A 84 4.79 -1.37 16.60
N HIS A 85 3.59 -1.92 16.69
CA HIS A 85 2.34 -1.27 16.38
C HIS A 85 1.51 -1.15 17.65
N GLU A 86 1.04 0.06 17.92
CA GLU A 86 0.12 0.34 19.02
C GLU A 86 -1.23 0.75 18.43
N PHE A 87 -2.30 0.11 18.91
CA PHE A 87 -3.67 0.35 18.43
C PHE A 87 -4.58 0.83 19.54
N PHE A 88 -5.38 1.84 19.26
CA PHE A 88 -6.46 2.32 20.12
C PHE A 88 -7.48 3.09 19.27
N VAL A 89 -8.59 3.49 19.86
CA VAL A 89 -9.64 4.27 19.21
C VAL A 89 -9.68 5.68 19.79
N PHE A 90 -9.74 6.70 18.93
CA PHE A 90 -10.24 8.01 19.34
C PHE A 90 -11.72 8.14 18.99
N THR A 91 -12.52 8.61 19.97
CA THR A 91 -13.92 8.99 19.73
C THR A 91 -13.99 10.44 19.22
N PRO A 92 -15.13 10.86 18.64
CA PRO A 92 -15.33 12.26 18.24
C PRO A 92 -15.21 13.26 19.40
N GLU A 93 -15.46 12.81 20.63
CA GLU A 93 -15.33 13.61 21.85
C GLU A 93 -13.86 13.73 22.30
N GLY A 94 -12.93 13.10 21.58
CA GLY A 94 -11.50 13.11 21.89
C GLY A 94 -11.05 12.12 22.97
N GLU A 95 -11.93 11.18 23.36
CA GLU A 95 -11.59 10.13 24.31
C GLU A 95 -10.76 9.04 23.66
N ARG A 96 -9.76 8.55 24.37
CA ARG A 96 -8.99 7.36 23.99
C ARG A 96 -9.64 6.12 24.58
N ARG A 97 -9.99 5.14 23.73
CA ARG A 97 -10.63 3.88 24.10
C ARG A 97 -9.79 2.69 23.67
N ASP A 98 -9.90 1.59 24.39
CA ASP A 98 -9.26 0.33 24.01
C ASP A 98 -9.97 -0.30 22.81
N VAL A 99 -9.22 -0.88 21.86
CA VAL A 99 -9.78 -1.62 20.72
C VAL A 99 -10.64 -2.81 21.17
N ALA A 100 -10.35 -3.39 22.33
CA ALA A 100 -11.12 -4.49 22.91
C ALA A 100 -12.59 -4.13 23.17
N GLU A 101 -12.90 -2.84 23.36
CA GLU A 101 -14.28 -2.38 23.56
C GLU A 101 -15.14 -2.50 22.28
N TYR A 102 -14.51 -2.64 21.11
CA TYR A 102 -15.17 -2.62 19.79
C TYR A 102 -15.06 -3.94 19.03
N VAL A 103 -14.04 -4.77 19.31
CA VAL A 103 -13.67 -5.92 18.45
C VAL A 103 -14.78 -6.96 18.31
N ASP A 104 -15.61 -7.13 19.35
CA ASP A 104 -16.71 -8.11 19.38
C ASP A 104 -18.03 -7.58 18.80
N ASP A 105 -18.12 -6.30 18.48
CA ASP A 105 -19.28 -5.70 17.87
C ASP A 105 -19.55 -6.23 16.45
N LYS A 106 -20.81 -6.11 16.01
CA LYS A 106 -21.23 -6.43 14.65
C LYS A 106 -21.34 -5.19 13.75
N THR A 107 -20.53 -4.17 14.04
CA THR A 107 -20.54 -2.92 13.30
C THR A 107 -19.51 -2.94 12.15
N PRO A 108 -19.68 -2.08 11.13
CA PRO A 108 -18.65 -1.87 10.11
C PRO A 108 -17.29 -1.48 10.70
N PHE A 109 -17.27 -0.66 11.74
CA PHE A 109 -16.04 -0.23 12.41
C PHE A 109 -15.31 -1.39 13.10
N ALA A 110 -16.04 -2.28 13.75
CA ALA A 110 -15.46 -3.50 14.34
C ALA A 110 -14.87 -4.44 13.28
N ALA A 111 -15.46 -4.50 12.08
CA ALA A 111 -14.91 -5.28 10.97
C ALA A 111 -13.56 -4.71 10.48
N LEU A 112 -13.41 -3.38 10.44
CA LEU A 112 -12.14 -2.72 10.17
C LEU A 112 -11.10 -3.05 11.26
N ILE A 113 -11.45 -2.88 12.54
CA ILE A 113 -10.56 -3.18 13.68
C ILE A 113 -10.05 -4.62 13.60
N ARG A 114 -10.94 -5.59 13.42
CA ARG A 114 -10.53 -7.01 13.30
C ARG A 114 -9.54 -7.23 12.17
N LYS A 115 -9.77 -6.64 11.00
CA LYS A 115 -8.83 -6.73 9.86
C LYS A 115 -7.46 -6.17 10.22
N GLU A 116 -7.42 -4.98 10.81
CA GLU A 116 -6.16 -4.30 11.15
C GLU A 116 -5.39 -5.03 12.28
N LEU A 117 -6.08 -5.68 13.20
CA LEU A 117 -5.49 -6.52 14.25
C LEU A 117 -5.10 -7.93 13.75
N GLY A 118 -5.29 -8.24 12.46
CA GLY A 118 -4.91 -9.52 11.87
C GLY A 118 -5.85 -10.68 12.18
N TYR A 119 -7.09 -10.44 12.58
CA TYR A 119 -8.09 -11.49 12.73
C TYR A 119 -8.40 -12.11 11.36
N PRO A 120 -8.58 -13.44 11.30
CA PRO A 120 -8.91 -14.10 10.05
C PRO A 120 -10.24 -13.55 9.50
N GLY A 121 -10.22 -13.22 8.22
CA GLY A 121 -11.42 -12.80 7.50
C GLY A 121 -12.34 -14.00 7.17
N PRO A 122 -13.55 -13.74 6.66
CA PRO A 122 -14.46 -14.82 6.22
C PRO A 122 -13.81 -15.61 5.08
N GLU A 123 -13.57 -16.90 5.31
CA GLU A 123 -12.97 -17.82 4.34
C GLU A 123 -14.02 -18.44 3.42
N GLY A 124 -13.59 -18.73 2.17
CA GLY A 124 -14.34 -19.59 1.25
C GLY A 124 -15.59 -19.01 0.60
N VAL A 125 -15.94 -17.75 0.86
CA VAL A 125 -17.11 -17.10 0.25
C VAL A 125 -16.65 -16.20 -0.90
N GLU A 126 -17.10 -16.50 -2.13
CA GLU A 126 -16.87 -15.62 -3.26
C GLU A 126 -17.54 -14.25 -3.01
N PRO A 127 -16.85 -13.13 -3.27
CA PRO A 127 -17.44 -11.80 -3.09
C PRO A 127 -18.70 -11.63 -3.96
N ALA A 128 -19.79 -11.12 -3.36
CA ALA A 128 -21.07 -10.95 -4.03
C ALA A 128 -20.98 -10.14 -5.33
N HIS A 129 -20.04 -9.20 -5.43
CA HIS A 129 -19.83 -8.39 -6.63
C HIS A 129 -19.38 -9.20 -7.84
N VAL A 130 -18.73 -10.37 -7.67
CA VAL A 130 -18.28 -11.22 -8.79
C VAL A 130 -19.47 -11.75 -9.60
N ALA A 131 -20.52 -12.22 -8.93
CA ALA A 131 -21.75 -12.61 -9.60
C ALA A 131 -22.48 -11.40 -10.21
N LEU A 132 -22.54 -10.28 -9.47
CA LEU A 132 -23.25 -9.07 -9.91
C LEU A 132 -22.61 -8.40 -11.13
N MET A 133 -21.27 -8.34 -11.20
CA MET A 133 -20.58 -7.69 -12.32
C MET A 133 -20.93 -8.33 -13.67
N ARG A 134 -21.12 -9.65 -13.70
CA ARG A 134 -21.54 -10.40 -14.90
C ARG A 134 -23.04 -10.31 -15.14
N ALA A 135 -23.84 -10.58 -14.10
CA ALA A 135 -25.31 -10.56 -14.21
C ALA A 135 -25.87 -9.18 -14.62
N LYS A 136 -25.18 -8.10 -14.26
CA LYS A 136 -25.54 -6.72 -14.63
C LYS A 136 -24.83 -6.21 -15.88
N GLU A 137 -24.00 -7.03 -16.52
CA GLU A 137 -23.20 -6.66 -17.70
C GLU A 137 -22.36 -5.40 -17.46
N ILE A 138 -21.67 -5.35 -16.32
CA ILE A 138 -20.84 -4.20 -15.90
C ILE A 138 -19.40 -4.41 -16.39
N VAL A 139 -18.80 -5.56 -16.02
CA VAL A 139 -17.41 -5.90 -16.31
C VAL A 139 -17.26 -7.41 -16.37
N ASP A 140 -16.30 -7.91 -17.14
CA ASP A 140 -15.93 -9.32 -17.16
C ASP A 140 -14.42 -9.50 -17.33
N TYR A 141 -13.94 -10.69 -17.00
CA TYR A 141 -12.56 -11.08 -17.18
C TYR A 141 -12.20 -11.11 -18.68
N GLU A 142 -10.98 -10.63 -19.01
CA GLU A 142 -10.47 -10.72 -20.38
C GLU A 142 -9.41 -11.83 -20.49
N SER A 143 -9.82 -12.94 -21.09
CA SER A 143 -8.96 -14.13 -21.22
C SER A 143 -7.78 -13.96 -22.16
N ARG A 144 -7.79 -12.92 -23.00
CA ARG A 144 -6.72 -12.58 -23.95
C ARG A 144 -5.75 -11.54 -23.42
N SER A 145 -5.93 -11.11 -22.17
CA SER A 145 -5.04 -10.20 -21.45
C SER A 145 -4.45 -10.89 -20.23
N ASP A 146 -3.58 -10.19 -19.50
CA ASP A 146 -3.08 -10.72 -18.23
C ASP A 146 -4.19 -10.72 -17.18
N VAL A 147 -4.06 -11.59 -16.19
CA VAL A 147 -5.04 -11.73 -15.11
C VAL A 147 -5.20 -10.41 -14.36
N GLY A 148 -6.44 -10.04 -14.00
CA GLY A 148 -6.73 -8.77 -13.34
C GLY A 148 -6.79 -7.55 -14.27
N HIS A 149 -6.72 -7.77 -15.61
CA HIS A 149 -7.06 -6.81 -16.64
C HIS A 149 -8.44 -7.15 -17.16
N HIS A 150 -9.41 -6.28 -16.92
CA HIS A 150 -10.81 -6.57 -17.22
C HIS A 150 -11.30 -5.79 -18.42
N ARG A 151 -12.31 -6.33 -19.10
CA ARG A 151 -13.08 -5.61 -20.12
C ARG A 151 -14.30 -4.97 -19.50
N TRP A 152 -14.47 -3.70 -19.71
CA TRP A 152 -15.60 -2.94 -19.26
C TRP A 152 -16.71 -2.97 -20.31
N MET A 153 -17.91 -3.43 -19.90
CA MET A 153 -19.09 -3.43 -20.75
C MET A 153 -19.71 -2.03 -20.79
N PRO A 154 -20.60 -1.72 -21.75
CA PRO A 154 -21.13 -0.35 -21.90
C PRO A 154 -21.73 0.25 -20.63
N ARG A 155 -22.48 -0.53 -19.85
CA ARG A 155 -23.04 -0.07 -18.57
C ARG A 155 -21.96 0.21 -17.53
N GLY A 156 -20.99 -0.67 -17.42
CA GLY A 156 -19.88 -0.50 -16.49
C GLY A 156 -19.00 0.68 -16.86
N LYS A 157 -18.73 0.85 -18.17
CA LYS A 157 -17.99 2.01 -18.67
C LYS A 157 -18.69 3.32 -18.34
N LEU A 158 -20.02 3.38 -18.52
CA LEU A 158 -20.82 4.55 -18.18
C LEU A 158 -20.74 4.86 -16.66
N ILE A 159 -20.91 3.87 -15.80
CA ILE A 159 -20.81 4.05 -14.34
C ILE A 159 -19.43 4.60 -13.98
N ARG A 160 -18.38 4.00 -14.53
CA ARG A 160 -17.00 4.43 -14.29
C ARG A 160 -16.75 5.86 -14.75
N ASP A 161 -17.28 6.26 -15.91
CA ASP A 161 -17.14 7.64 -16.42
C ASP A 161 -17.88 8.64 -15.52
N LEU A 162 -19.10 8.32 -15.07
CA LEU A 162 -19.85 9.17 -14.15
C LEU A 162 -19.13 9.33 -12.79
N LEU A 163 -18.48 8.27 -12.28
CA LEU A 163 -17.65 8.36 -11.09
C LEU A 163 -16.41 9.24 -11.33
N ALA A 164 -15.78 9.11 -12.50
CA ALA A 164 -14.65 9.95 -12.88
C ALA A 164 -15.02 11.43 -12.97
N ASP A 165 -16.18 11.75 -13.59
CA ASP A 165 -16.70 13.10 -13.69
C ASP A 165 -17.07 13.68 -12.30
N TYR A 166 -17.67 12.85 -11.43
CA TYR A 166 -17.94 13.23 -10.05
C TYR A 166 -16.68 13.65 -9.31
N VAL A 167 -15.64 12.80 -9.36
CA VAL A 167 -14.36 13.08 -8.68
C VAL A 167 -13.69 14.31 -9.28
N LEU A 168 -13.65 14.43 -10.61
CA LEU A 168 -13.09 15.60 -11.28
C LEU A 168 -13.77 16.88 -10.81
N ALA A 169 -15.10 16.91 -10.73
CA ALA A 169 -15.83 18.08 -10.22
C ALA A 169 -15.40 18.43 -8.77
N ARG A 170 -15.26 17.44 -7.89
CA ARG A 170 -14.85 17.68 -6.49
C ARG A 170 -13.43 18.23 -6.37
N VAL A 171 -12.48 17.67 -7.12
CA VAL A 171 -11.07 18.12 -7.06
C VAL A 171 -10.86 19.48 -7.72
N LEU A 172 -11.63 19.81 -8.77
CA LEU A 172 -11.63 21.15 -9.37
C LEU A 172 -12.20 22.20 -8.40
N GLU A 173 -13.29 21.88 -7.71
CA GLU A 173 -13.85 22.72 -6.65
C GLU A 173 -12.83 22.98 -5.53
N TYR A 174 -12.02 21.99 -5.21
CA TYR A 174 -10.90 22.10 -4.26
C TYR A 174 -9.70 22.88 -4.81
N GLY A 175 -9.69 23.22 -6.09
CA GLY A 175 -8.63 23.98 -6.76
C GLY A 175 -7.46 23.15 -7.28
N ALA A 176 -7.67 21.87 -7.51
CA ALA A 176 -6.65 21.03 -8.14
C ALA A 176 -6.58 21.29 -9.65
N MET A 177 -5.38 21.19 -10.20
CA MET A 177 -5.09 21.36 -11.62
C MET A 177 -4.92 20.01 -12.30
N PRO A 178 -5.76 19.64 -13.28
CA PRO A 178 -5.62 18.38 -13.99
C PRO A 178 -4.34 18.32 -14.83
N VAL A 179 -3.67 17.19 -14.78
CA VAL A 179 -2.51 16.86 -15.61
C VAL A 179 -2.69 15.49 -16.24
N GLU A 180 -1.89 15.17 -17.24
CA GLU A 180 -1.78 13.83 -17.84
C GLU A 180 -0.31 13.51 -18.03
N THR A 181 0.10 12.32 -17.58
CA THR A 181 1.50 11.89 -17.63
C THR A 181 1.65 10.53 -18.33
N PRO A 182 2.85 10.17 -18.81
CA PRO A 182 3.06 8.92 -19.54
C PRO A 182 2.70 7.67 -18.73
N VAL A 183 2.25 6.62 -19.44
CA VAL A 183 1.91 5.33 -18.83
C VAL A 183 3.14 4.43 -18.57
N MET A 184 4.31 4.79 -19.11
CA MET A 184 5.54 4.00 -18.98
C MET A 184 6.75 4.89 -18.71
N TYR A 185 7.70 4.34 -17.93
CA TYR A 185 8.88 5.06 -17.45
C TYR A 185 10.15 4.25 -17.65
N ASP A 186 11.27 4.95 -17.82
CA ASP A 186 12.60 4.39 -17.99
C ASP A 186 13.23 4.08 -16.63
N LEU A 187 13.57 2.82 -16.39
CA LEU A 187 14.26 2.38 -15.17
C LEU A 187 15.77 2.73 -15.18
N GLY A 188 16.28 3.31 -16.26
CA GLY A 188 17.60 3.93 -16.31
C GLY A 188 17.67 5.27 -15.54
N ASP A 189 16.53 5.94 -15.33
CA ASP A 189 16.46 7.10 -14.46
C ASP A 189 16.55 6.67 -12.98
N ARG A 190 17.45 7.32 -12.24
CA ARG A 190 17.76 6.93 -10.87
C ARG A 190 16.58 7.15 -9.91
N ALA A 191 15.92 8.30 -9.97
CA ALA A 191 14.81 8.63 -9.06
C ALA A 191 13.61 7.71 -9.33
N ILE A 192 13.33 7.43 -10.62
CA ILE A 192 12.30 6.47 -11.04
C ILE A 192 12.63 5.06 -10.53
N ALA A 193 13.87 4.59 -10.72
CA ALA A 193 14.29 3.24 -10.30
C ALA A 193 14.24 3.07 -8.78
N GLU A 194 14.73 4.05 -8.01
CA GLU A 194 14.71 4.03 -6.55
C GLU A 194 13.27 4.08 -6.01
N HIS A 195 12.41 4.88 -6.61
CA HIS A 195 10.99 4.92 -6.23
C HIS A 195 10.29 3.59 -6.56
N ALA A 196 10.51 3.04 -7.74
CA ALA A 196 9.97 1.76 -8.16
C ALA A 196 10.42 0.60 -7.23
N ALA A 197 11.67 0.62 -6.76
CA ALA A 197 12.21 -0.41 -5.87
C ALA A 197 11.49 -0.49 -4.51
N ARG A 198 10.85 0.60 -4.06
CA ARG A 198 10.05 0.62 -2.83
C ARG A 198 8.82 -0.31 -2.87
N PHE A 199 8.33 -0.62 -4.08
CA PHE A 199 7.16 -1.45 -4.30
C PHE A 199 7.51 -2.90 -4.68
N GLY A 200 8.78 -3.28 -4.61
CA GLY A 200 9.26 -4.63 -4.92
C GLY A 200 9.20 -4.95 -6.42
N GLU A 201 9.30 -6.24 -6.76
CA GLU A 201 9.44 -6.70 -8.15
C GLU A 201 8.11 -6.94 -8.90
N ARG A 202 6.99 -6.65 -8.30
CA ARG A 202 5.66 -6.90 -8.87
C ARG A 202 5.25 -5.83 -9.89
N GLN A 203 6.15 -5.53 -10.83
CA GLN A 203 6.00 -4.51 -11.88
C GLN A 203 5.95 -5.17 -13.26
N TYR A 204 5.25 -4.56 -14.22
CA TYR A 204 5.37 -4.93 -15.62
C TYR A 204 6.61 -4.27 -16.21
N ARG A 205 7.68 -5.03 -16.35
CA ARG A 205 8.95 -4.59 -16.98
C ARG A 205 9.08 -5.15 -18.38
N PHE A 206 9.65 -4.36 -19.29
CA PHE A 206 9.87 -4.74 -20.67
C PHE A 206 11.03 -3.95 -21.29
N LYS A 207 11.52 -4.43 -22.42
CA LYS A 207 12.54 -3.73 -23.19
C LYS A 207 11.88 -2.85 -24.28
N SER A 208 12.34 -1.61 -24.42
CA SER A 208 12.04 -0.73 -25.54
C SER A 208 13.36 -0.29 -26.19
N GLY A 209 13.76 -0.96 -27.26
CA GLY A 209 15.12 -0.85 -27.75
C GLY A 209 16.14 -1.31 -26.72
N ASN A 210 17.08 -0.43 -26.38
CA ASN A 210 18.11 -0.70 -25.37
C ASN A 210 17.71 -0.26 -23.94
N ARG A 211 16.51 0.29 -23.74
CA ARG A 211 16.05 0.79 -22.44
C ARG A 211 15.21 -0.26 -21.70
N ASP A 212 15.42 -0.34 -20.40
CA ASP A 212 14.57 -1.08 -19.49
C ASP A 212 13.41 -0.17 -19.03
N MET A 213 12.21 -0.53 -19.42
CA MET A 213 11.00 0.24 -19.17
C MET A 213 10.08 -0.50 -18.20
N MET A 214 9.20 0.24 -17.52
CA MET A 214 8.09 -0.32 -16.77
C MET A 214 6.79 0.39 -17.11
N LEU A 215 5.65 -0.30 -16.93
CA LEU A 215 4.34 0.37 -16.85
C LEU A 215 4.19 0.99 -15.47
N ARG A 216 3.64 2.20 -15.39
CA ARG A 216 3.40 2.86 -14.12
C ARG A 216 2.36 2.12 -13.29
N PHE A 217 2.55 2.16 -12.00
CA PHE A 217 1.62 1.61 -10.99
C PHE A 217 1.26 2.65 -9.92
N ALA A 218 1.68 3.90 -10.11
CA ALA A 218 1.34 5.06 -9.31
C ALA A 218 1.45 6.34 -10.16
N ALA A 219 0.71 7.39 -9.82
CA ALA A 219 0.81 8.71 -10.49
C ALA A 219 2.10 9.45 -10.11
N CYS A 220 2.69 9.14 -8.97
CA CYS A 220 3.89 9.78 -8.44
C CYS A 220 5.00 9.96 -9.47
N PHE A 221 5.24 8.95 -10.31
CA PHE A 221 6.32 8.99 -11.32
C PHE A 221 6.20 10.20 -12.26
N GLY A 222 5.01 10.48 -12.74
CA GLY A 222 4.77 11.61 -13.64
C GLY A 222 4.62 12.92 -12.92
N MET A 223 3.85 12.95 -11.84
CA MET A 223 3.62 14.18 -11.09
C MET A 223 4.89 14.71 -10.45
N PHE A 224 5.76 13.84 -9.91
CA PHE A 224 7.04 14.26 -9.36
C PHE A 224 8.00 14.77 -10.43
N SER A 225 7.97 14.18 -11.64
CA SER A 225 8.75 14.69 -12.75
C SER A 225 8.28 16.11 -13.15
N ILE A 226 6.96 16.35 -13.20
CA ILE A 226 6.41 17.70 -13.44
C ILE A 226 6.87 18.65 -12.34
N MET A 227 6.73 18.28 -11.07
CA MET A 227 7.10 19.12 -9.93
C MET A 227 8.62 19.42 -9.90
N HIS A 228 9.46 18.45 -10.27
CA HIS A 228 10.91 18.64 -10.39
C HIS A 228 11.25 19.70 -11.46
N ASP A 229 10.59 19.65 -12.62
CA ASP A 229 10.89 20.55 -13.75
C ASP A 229 10.25 21.94 -13.59
N MET A 230 9.32 22.11 -12.64
CA MET A 230 8.66 23.40 -12.40
C MET A 230 9.52 24.36 -11.58
N HIS A 231 9.42 25.65 -11.90
CA HIS A 231 9.87 26.70 -11.03
C HIS A 231 8.80 27.01 -9.97
N ILE A 232 8.99 26.48 -8.75
CA ILE A 232 8.00 26.59 -7.68
C ILE A 232 8.24 27.86 -6.87
N SER A 233 7.22 28.74 -6.86
CA SER A 233 7.22 29.91 -5.99
C SER A 233 6.54 29.59 -4.66
N PRO A 234 7.09 30.02 -3.51
CA PRO A 234 6.43 29.88 -2.21
C PRO A 234 4.99 30.44 -2.18
N ASN A 235 4.71 31.47 -3.00
CA ASN A 235 3.41 32.11 -3.08
C ASN A 235 2.36 31.27 -3.84
N THR A 236 2.77 30.23 -4.56
CA THR A 236 1.86 29.32 -5.28
C THR A 236 1.55 28.06 -4.48
N LEU A 237 2.13 27.92 -3.30
CA LEU A 237 1.88 26.80 -2.40
C LEU A 237 0.72 27.11 -1.43
N PRO A 238 -0.12 26.12 -1.07
CA PRO A 238 -0.07 24.73 -1.53
C PRO A 238 -0.55 24.58 -2.98
N MET A 239 0.21 23.82 -3.80
CA MET A 239 -0.11 23.55 -5.20
C MET A 239 -0.63 22.12 -5.35
N LYS A 240 -1.78 21.97 -6.03
CA LYS A 240 -2.52 20.72 -6.14
C LYS A 240 -2.55 20.25 -7.58
N LEU A 241 -1.94 19.10 -7.89
CA LEU A 241 -2.00 18.44 -9.20
C LEU A 241 -2.89 17.20 -9.12
N TYR A 242 -3.72 16.99 -10.11
CA TYR A 242 -4.66 15.88 -10.20
C TYR A 242 -4.49 15.11 -11.49
N GLU A 243 -4.51 13.78 -11.43
CA GLU A 243 -4.55 12.92 -12.60
C GLU A 243 -5.52 11.74 -12.40
N LEU A 244 -6.39 11.52 -13.38
CA LEU A 244 -7.14 10.28 -13.46
C LEU A 244 -6.24 9.22 -14.12
N SER A 245 -5.49 8.51 -13.31
CA SER A 245 -4.43 7.63 -13.78
C SER A 245 -4.90 6.19 -13.98
N THR A 246 -4.49 5.58 -15.10
CA THR A 246 -4.60 4.12 -15.27
C THR A 246 -3.28 3.47 -14.90
N TYR A 247 -3.36 2.46 -14.04
CA TYR A 247 -2.21 1.72 -13.53
C TYR A 247 -2.20 0.28 -14.03
N SER A 248 -0.99 -0.28 -14.13
CA SER A 248 -0.77 -1.70 -14.40
C SER A 248 0.26 -2.22 -13.40
N PHE A 249 -0.23 -2.86 -12.33
CA PHE A 249 0.59 -3.27 -11.19
C PHE A 249 0.41 -4.76 -10.91
N ARG A 250 1.46 -5.56 -11.09
CA ARG A 250 1.45 -7.01 -10.85
C ARG A 250 1.57 -7.37 -9.36
N HIS A 251 1.07 -6.51 -8.46
CA HIS A 251 1.13 -6.79 -7.03
C HIS A 251 0.39 -8.07 -6.67
N GLU A 252 -0.83 -8.25 -7.18
CA GLU A 252 -1.64 -9.42 -6.90
C GLU A 252 -1.13 -10.65 -7.67
N GLN A 253 -0.95 -11.77 -6.97
CA GLN A 253 -0.59 -13.03 -7.59
C GLN A 253 -1.79 -13.63 -8.34
N LYS A 254 -1.53 -14.59 -9.24
CA LYS A 254 -2.57 -15.17 -10.09
C LYS A 254 -3.77 -15.76 -9.32
N GLY A 255 -3.56 -16.28 -8.11
CA GLY A 255 -4.62 -16.83 -7.26
C GLY A 255 -5.32 -15.81 -6.34
N GLU A 256 -4.81 -14.56 -6.28
CA GLU A 256 -5.32 -13.50 -5.41
C GLU A 256 -6.28 -12.56 -6.13
N VAL A 257 -6.20 -12.49 -7.47
CA VAL A 257 -7.06 -11.62 -8.28
C VAL A 257 -8.50 -12.09 -8.20
N ILE A 258 -9.40 -11.19 -7.77
CA ILE A 258 -10.82 -11.53 -7.61
C ILE A 258 -11.74 -10.35 -7.92
N GLY A 259 -12.56 -10.50 -8.94
CA GLY A 259 -13.57 -9.54 -9.36
C GLY A 259 -13.03 -8.12 -9.50
N LEU A 260 -13.71 -7.14 -8.91
CA LEU A 260 -13.32 -5.73 -8.90
C LEU A 260 -12.53 -5.32 -7.64
N LYS A 261 -12.30 -6.26 -6.71
CA LYS A 261 -11.63 -5.95 -5.43
C LYS A 261 -10.11 -6.08 -5.50
N ARG A 262 -9.60 -7.04 -6.28
CA ARG A 262 -8.16 -7.29 -6.45
C ARG A 262 -7.81 -7.39 -7.92
N LEU A 263 -7.22 -6.33 -8.43
CA LEU A 263 -6.93 -6.11 -9.83
C LEU A 263 -5.43 -5.91 -10.05
N ARG A 264 -5.00 -6.12 -11.31
CA ARG A 264 -3.68 -5.71 -11.78
C ARG A 264 -3.72 -4.46 -12.66
N ALA A 265 -4.89 -4.14 -13.23
CA ALA A 265 -5.11 -2.90 -13.96
C ALA A 265 -6.37 -2.22 -13.42
N PHE A 266 -6.25 -0.97 -13.04
CA PHE A 266 -7.32 -0.16 -12.48
C PHE A 266 -7.09 1.31 -12.76
N THR A 267 -8.12 2.12 -12.60
CA THR A 267 -8.05 3.57 -12.71
C THR A 267 -8.22 4.19 -11.32
N MET A 268 -7.35 5.12 -11.00
CA MET A 268 -7.37 5.82 -9.72
C MET A 268 -7.33 7.32 -9.95
N PRO A 269 -8.27 8.07 -9.37
CA PRO A 269 -8.13 9.51 -9.23
C PRO A 269 -7.04 9.78 -8.19
N ASP A 270 -5.98 10.41 -8.62
CA ASP A 270 -4.82 10.67 -7.79
C ASP A 270 -4.53 12.16 -7.73
N MET A 271 -4.33 12.69 -6.54
CA MET A 271 -4.01 14.10 -6.33
C MET A 271 -2.75 14.21 -5.46
N HIS A 272 -1.80 15.03 -5.91
CA HIS A 272 -0.61 15.35 -5.15
C HIS A 272 -0.61 16.83 -4.81
N THR A 273 -0.46 17.14 -3.52
CA THR A 273 -0.42 18.52 -3.04
C THR A 273 0.96 18.83 -2.52
N LEU A 274 1.63 19.78 -3.15
CA LEU A 274 2.91 20.29 -2.72
C LEU A 274 2.67 21.39 -1.70
N CYS A 275 3.04 21.16 -0.45
CA CYS A 275 2.81 22.06 0.67
C CYS A 275 4.07 22.88 0.99
N ARG A 276 3.91 24.10 1.51
CA ARG A 276 5.06 24.93 1.89
C ARG A 276 5.83 24.32 3.08
N ASP A 277 5.07 23.88 4.06
CA ASP A 277 5.56 23.37 5.34
C ASP A 277 4.56 22.36 5.93
N MET A 278 4.79 21.93 7.15
CA MET A 278 3.91 20.99 7.84
C MET A 278 2.55 21.60 8.18
N ASP A 279 2.47 22.89 8.45
CA ASP A 279 1.19 23.56 8.76
C ASP A 279 0.27 23.54 7.52
N ASP A 280 0.81 23.88 6.34
CA ASP A 280 0.09 23.74 5.08
C ASP A 280 -0.30 22.25 4.82
N ALA A 281 0.58 21.31 5.17
CA ALA A 281 0.31 19.89 4.98
C ALA A 281 -0.82 19.40 5.89
N LEU A 282 -0.84 19.78 7.16
CA LEU A 282 -1.90 19.42 8.10
C LEU A 282 -3.26 20.02 7.69
N ALA A 283 -3.28 21.28 7.28
CA ALA A 283 -4.50 21.95 6.82
C ALA A 283 -5.04 21.26 5.54
N SER A 284 -4.18 21.02 4.55
CA SER A 284 -4.57 20.33 3.31
C SER A 284 -5.01 18.88 3.56
N PHE A 285 -4.39 18.20 4.52
CA PHE A 285 -4.76 16.84 4.90
C PHE A 285 -6.19 16.76 5.45
N GLU A 286 -6.56 17.69 6.36
CA GLU A 286 -7.91 17.77 6.88
C GLU A 286 -8.95 17.99 5.76
N GLU A 287 -8.68 18.93 4.85
CA GLU A 287 -9.56 19.20 3.72
C GLU A 287 -9.73 17.99 2.80
N GLN A 288 -8.64 17.27 2.52
CA GLN A 288 -8.66 16.09 1.65
C GLN A 288 -9.35 14.89 2.30
N VAL A 289 -9.17 14.69 3.60
CA VAL A 289 -9.91 13.66 4.36
C VAL A 289 -11.41 13.98 4.36
N ALA A 290 -11.79 15.26 4.50
CA ALA A 290 -13.19 15.68 4.42
C ALA A 290 -13.80 15.41 3.03
N ILE A 291 -13.03 15.58 1.94
CA ILE A 291 -13.48 15.19 0.58
C ILE A 291 -13.74 13.68 0.54
N GLY A 292 -12.87 12.89 1.14
CA GLY A 292 -13.05 11.44 1.25
C GLY A 292 -14.33 11.04 1.98
N TRP A 293 -14.61 11.61 3.16
CA TRP A 293 -15.85 11.37 3.89
C TRP A 293 -17.08 11.75 3.09
N ARG A 294 -17.05 12.93 2.47
CA ARG A 294 -18.15 13.40 1.62
C ARG A 294 -18.40 12.49 0.43
N SER A 295 -17.37 11.88 -0.15
CA SER A 295 -17.57 10.92 -1.24
C SER A 295 -18.38 9.70 -0.79
N GLY A 296 -18.18 9.24 0.44
CA GLY A 296 -18.99 8.17 1.04
C GLY A 296 -20.46 8.57 1.22
N GLU A 297 -20.71 9.80 1.65
CA GLU A 297 -22.08 10.34 1.81
C GLU A 297 -22.77 10.50 0.46
N ASP A 298 -22.11 11.18 -0.51
CA ASP A 298 -22.66 11.45 -1.83
C ASP A 298 -22.96 10.17 -2.63
N LEU A 299 -22.16 9.10 -2.41
CA LEU A 299 -22.31 7.79 -3.06
C LEU A 299 -23.12 6.79 -2.21
N GLU A 300 -23.72 7.24 -1.10
CA GLU A 300 -24.49 6.41 -0.16
C GLU A 300 -23.71 5.16 0.29
N THR A 301 -22.38 5.29 0.44
CA THR A 301 -21.47 4.22 0.87
C THR A 301 -20.86 4.60 2.21
N PRO A 302 -21.43 4.16 3.35
CA PRO A 302 -20.89 4.49 4.66
C PRO A 302 -19.44 4.05 4.82
N LEU A 303 -18.60 4.95 5.29
CA LEU A 303 -17.17 4.71 5.49
C LEU A 303 -16.83 4.58 6.98
N VAL A 304 -15.76 3.88 7.26
CA VAL A 304 -15.08 3.81 8.55
C VAL A 304 -13.61 4.17 8.33
N GLY A 305 -12.92 4.67 9.36
CA GLY A 305 -11.57 5.23 9.18
C GLY A 305 -10.52 4.63 10.09
N VAL A 306 -9.30 4.56 9.57
CA VAL A 306 -8.08 4.34 10.35
C VAL A 306 -7.09 5.46 10.06
N PHE A 307 -6.47 5.98 11.09
CA PHE A 307 -5.38 6.94 11.01
C PHE A 307 -4.09 6.27 11.50
N ARG A 308 -3.05 6.32 10.68
CA ARG A 308 -1.74 5.73 10.96
C ARG A 308 -0.69 6.82 11.01
N CYS A 309 0.21 6.77 11.99
CA CYS A 309 1.34 7.71 12.03
C CYS A 309 2.54 7.11 12.75
N THR A 310 3.69 7.75 12.59
CA THR A 310 4.88 7.44 13.39
C THR A 310 4.72 7.97 14.82
N ARG A 311 5.46 7.37 15.78
CA ARG A 311 5.46 7.79 17.17
C ARG A 311 5.76 9.28 17.33
N ASP A 312 6.82 9.75 16.69
CA ASP A 312 7.24 11.16 16.78
C ASP A 312 6.15 12.10 16.27
N PHE A 313 5.49 11.75 15.16
CA PHE A 313 4.36 12.52 14.63
C PHE A 313 3.17 12.53 15.60
N PHE A 314 2.86 11.39 16.22
CA PHE A 314 1.79 11.33 17.20
C PHE A 314 2.04 12.24 18.41
N GLU A 315 3.25 12.19 18.97
CA GLU A 315 3.63 13.00 20.14
C GLU A 315 3.55 14.50 19.84
N GLU A 316 3.90 14.93 18.64
CA GLU A 316 3.86 16.33 18.22
C GLU A 316 2.45 16.81 17.88
N TYR A 317 1.61 15.95 17.24
CA TYR A 317 0.33 16.36 16.66
C TYR A 317 -0.89 15.64 17.25
N GLU A 318 -0.83 15.06 18.45
CA GLU A 318 -1.95 14.35 19.09
C GLU A 318 -3.23 15.20 19.15
N SER A 319 -3.11 16.47 19.53
CA SER A 319 -4.26 17.39 19.59
C SER A 319 -4.90 17.64 18.24
N TRP A 320 -4.10 17.72 17.17
CA TRP A 320 -4.59 17.85 15.81
C TRP A 320 -5.30 16.56 15.35
N ILE A 321 -4.75 15.37 15.66
CA ILE A 321 -5.38 14.07 15.33
C ILE A 321 -6.75 13.97 16.02
N LYS A 322 -6.87 14.36 17.29
CA LYS A 322 -8.17 14.41 17.98
C LYS A 322 -9.14 15.37 17.30
N GLY A 323 -8.65 16.53 16.84
CA GLY A 323 -9.45 17.49 16.06
C GLY A 323 -9.93 16.91 14.73
N LEU A 324 -9.09 16.14 14.03
CA LEU A 324 -9.44 15.45 12.80
C LEU A 324 -10.57 14.42 13.02
N VAL A 325 -10.47 13.62 14.11
CA VAL A 325 -11.50 12.65 14.48
C VAL A 325 -12.80 13.35 14.89
N ALA A 326 -12.72 14.42 15.67
CA ALA A 326 -13.91 15.20 16.03
C ALA A 326 -14.66 15.75 14.81
N LYS A 327 -13.92 16.24 13.80
CA LYS A 327 -14.49 16.74 12.52
C LYS A 327 -15.16 15.65 11.69
N SER A 328 -14.69 14.40 11.76
CA SER A 328 -15.32 13.28 11.06
C SER A 328 -16.66 12.86 11.67
N GLY A 329 -16.90 13.20 12.95
CA GLY A 329 -18.11 12.82 13.67
C GLY A 329 -18.26 11.33 13.97
N VAL A 330 -17.25 10.52 13.66
CA VAL A 330 -17.23 9.06 13.87
C VAL A 330 -15.93 8.63 14.55
N PRO A 331 -15.93 7.53 15.33
CA PRO A 331 -14.69 7.02 15.91
C PRO A 331 -13.73 6.55 14.83
N MET A 332 -12.43 6.75 15.03
CA MET A 332 -11.37 6.27 14.15
C MET A 332 -10.40 5.37 14.91
N LEU A 333 -9.98 4.30 14.26
CA LEU A 333 -8.86 3.48 14.72
C LEU A 333 -7.56 4.27 14.54
N ILE A 334 -6.74 4.29 15.58
CA ILE A 334 -5.41 4.93 15.54
C ILE A 334 -4.37 3.83 15.61
N GLU A 335 -3.43 3.87 14.68
CA GLU A 335 -2.28 2.98 14.63
C GLU A 335 -0.99 3.80 14.71
N ILE A 336 -0.18 3.54 15.73
CA ILE A 336 1.12 4.21 15.91
C ILE A 336 2.23 3.21 15.60
N LEU A 337 3.10 3.59 14.67
CA LEU A 337 4.28 2.83 14.31
C LEU A 337 5.48 3.33 15.13
N SER A 338 6.23 2.40 15.76
CA SER A 338 7.40 2.75 16.58
C SER A 338 8.51 3.44 15.79
N ARG A 339 8.51 3.32 14.46
CA ARG A 339 9.45 3.99 13.55
C ARG A 339 8.88 4.09 12.13
N ARG A 340 9.37 5.06 11.38
CA ARG A 340 9.02 5.21 9.96
C ARG A 340 9.64 4.09 9.11
N THR A 341 8.81 3.42 8.32
CA THR A 341 9.21 2.39 7.33
C THR A 341 8.78 2.76 5.92
N HIS A 342 7.90 3.74 5.78
CA HIS A 342 7.35 4.24 4.53
C HIS A 342 7.84 5.66 4.25
N TYR A 343 7.52 6.21 3.09
CA TYR A 343 7.81 7.61 2.75
C TYR A 343 6.93 8.60 3.54
N TRP A 344 5.81 8.13 4.06
CA TRP A 344 4.87 8.97 4.82
C TRP A 344 5.13 8.91 6.33
N VAL A 345 4.72 9.97 7.03
CA VAL A 345 4.72 10.08 8.49
C VAL A 345 3.32 9.96 9.08
N ALA A 346 2.31 10.30 8.31
CA ALA A 346 0.89 10.16 8.66
C ALA A 346 0.08 9.71 7.45
N LYS A 347 -0.97 8.91 7.70
CA LYS A 347 -1.86 8.36 6.68
C LYS A 347 -3.26 8.18 7.27
N ALA A 348 -4.29 8.60 6.54
CA ALA A 348 -5.67 8.22 6.79
C ALA A 348 -6.17 7.33 5.67
N ASP A 349 -6.76 6.20 6.01
CA ASP A 349 -7.49 5.33 5.09
C ASP A 349 -8.94 5.24 5.51
N LEU A 350 -9.84 5.49 4.57
CA LEU A 350 -11.27 5.30 4.77
C LEU A 350 -11.69 4.02 4.03
N ALA A 351 -12.57 3.24 4.63
CA ALA A 351 -12.98 1.96 4.07
C ALA A 351 -14.49 1.79 4.09
N ALA A 352 -15.03 1.29 2.98
CA ALA A 352 -16.37 0.70 2.94
C ALA A 352 -16.31 -0.76 3.40
N ILE A 353 -17.34 -1.22 4.07
CA ILE A 353 -17.44 -2.62 4.50
C ILE A 353 -18.42 -3.36 3.60
N ASP A 354 -17.95 -4.41 2.93
CA ASP A 354 -18.81 -5.22 2.06
C ASP A 354 -19.84 -6.07 2.85
N ALA A 355 -20.79 -6.67 2.14
CA ALA A 355 -21.84 -7.49 2.75
C ALA A 355 -21.30 -8.72 3.50
N GLN A 356 -20.05 -9.11 3.30
CA GLN A 356 -19.37 -10.18 4.02
C GLN A 356 -18.50 -9.67 5.19
N GLY A 357 -18.58 -8.37 5.51
CA GLY A 357 -17.80 -7.75 6.58
C GLY A 357 -16.32 -7.53 6.23
N ARG A 358 -15.97 -7.46 4.94
CA ARG A 358 -14.60 -7.20 4.51
C ARG A 358 -14.40 -5.73 4.19
N PRO A 359 -13.39 -5.07 4.77
CA PRO A 359 -13.04 -3.71 4.40
C PRO A 359 -12.53 -3.62 2.95
N ILE A 360 -12.99 -2.58 2.25
CA ILE A 360 -12.52 -2.16 0.95
C ILE A 360 -11.99 -0.75 1.15
N GLU A 361 -10.67 -0.60 1.13
CA GLU A 361 -10.02 0.70 1.25
C GLU A 361 -10.36 1.54 0.02
N ASN A 362 -10.89 2.73 0.25
CA ASN A 362 -11.31 3.66 -0.77
C ASN A 362 -10.51 4.97 -0.64
N PRO A 363 -11.05 6.08 -0.09
CA PRO A 363 -10.26 7.30 0.05
C PRO A 363 -9.02 7.08 0.92
N THR A 364 -7.91 7.66 0.50
CA THR A 364 -6.66 7.67 1.28
C THR A 364 -5.98 9.03 1.16
N VAL A 365 -5.37 9.49 2.25
CA VAL A 365 -4.53 10.69 2.29
C VAL A 365 -3.25 10.38 3.05
N GLN A 366 -2.09 10.82 2.55
CA GLN A 366 -0.79 10.55 3.15
C GLN A 366 0.07 11.81 3.15
N ILE A 367 0.88 12.02 4.21
CA ILE A 367 1.89 13.08 4.28
C ILE A 367 3.26 12.46 4.02
N ASP A 368 3.80 12.71 2.85
CA ASP A 368 5.13 12.28 2.40
C ASP A 368 6.18 13.34 2.75
N VAL A 369 7.21 12.91 3.47
CA VAL A 369 8.34 13.77 3.87
C VAL A 369 9.68 13.30 3.28
N GLU A 370 9.64 12.45 2.26
CA GLU A 370 10.83 11.82 1.70
C GLU A 370 10.98 12.04 0.19
N SER A 371 9.86 12.01 -0.55
CA SER A 371 9.93 11.97 -2.02
C SER A 371 10.38 13.29 -2.63
N ALA A 372 10.14 14.42 -1.99
CA ALA A 372 10.61 15.71 -2.49
C ALA A 372 12.16 15.77 -2.57
N ASP A 373 12.85 15.28 -1.55
CA ASP A 373 14.32 15.16 -1.56
C ASP A 373 14.78 14.16 -2.64
N ARG A 374 14.16 12.97 -2.71
CA ARG A 374 14.55 11.93 -3.69
C ARG A 374 14.42 12.38 -5.14
N PHE A 375 13.38 13.14 -5.47
CA PHE A 375 13.12 13.64 -6.81
C PHE A 375 13.68 15.05 -7.06
N ASP A 376 14.45 15.60 -6.10
CA ASP A 376 14.97 16.96 -6.13
C ASP A 376 13.88 18.03 -6.40
N ILE A 377 12.68 17.80 -5.83
CA ILE A 377 11.58 18.78 -5.87
C ILE A 377 11.83 19.82 -4.78
N LYS A 378 11.93 21.09 -5.16
CA LYS A 378 12.31 22.14 -4.24
C LYS A 378 11.76 23.50 -4.62
N TYR A 379 11.70 24.39 -3.63
CA TYR A 379 11.51 25.81 -3.81
C TYR A 379 12.54 26.60 -3.01
N TYR A 380 12.66 27.87 -3.29
CA TYR A 380 13.56 28.76 -2.55
C TYR A 380 12.74 29.76 -1.73
N THR A 381 13.11 29.89 -0.43
CA THR A 381 12.50 30.90 0.44
C THR A 381 12.93 32.30 0.00
N PRO A 382 12.26 33.38 0.48
CA PRO A 382 12.68 34.75 0.20
C PRO A 382 14.13 35.05 0.58
N GLU A 383 14.68 34.32 1.58
CA GLU A 383 16.06 34.42 2.02
C GLU A 383 17.04 33.58 1.19
N GLY A 384 16.57 32.93 0.13
CA GLY A 384 17.36 32.12 -0.78
C GLY A 384 17.72 30.72 -0.26
N ARG A 385 17.06 30.24 0.80
CA ARG A 385 17.24 28.85 1.28
C ARG A 385 16.47 27.87 0.42
N GLU A 386 17.12 26.77 0.05
CA GLU A 386 16.49 25.63 -0.60
C GLU A 386 15.67 24.83 0.41
N VAL A 387 14.46 24.45 0.02
CA VAL A 387 13.53 23.66 0.83
C VAL A 387 12.92 22.55 -0.01
N HIS A 388 13.02 21.31 0.47
CA HIS A 388 12.26 20.15 -0.03
C HIS A 388 10.94 20.06 0.75
N PRO A 389 9.81 20.38 0.09
CA PRO A 389 8.54 20.50 0.79
C PRO A 389 7.88 19.15 1.08
N PRO A 390 6.98 19.04 2.08
CA PRO A 390 6.12 17.88 2.23
C PRO A 390 5.13 17.79 1.07
N ILE A 391 4.82 16.56 0.66
CA ILE A 391 3.87 16.26 -0.42
C ILE A 391 2.72 15.43 0.14
N LEU A 392 1.47 15.82 -0.11
CA LEU A 392 0.34 14.95 0.17
C LEU A 392 0.03 14.09 -1.05
N HIS A 393 -0.23 12.82 -0.78
CA HIS A 393 -0.85 11.90 -1.73
C HIS A 393 -2.31 11.71 -1.32
N CYS A 394 -3.24 11.90 -2.23
CA CYS A 394 -4.65 11.74 -1.97
C CYS A 394 -5.34 11.01 -3.13
N SER A 395 -6.07 9.97 -2.80
CA SER A 395 -7.06 9.39 -3.68
C SER A 395 -8.44 9.66 -3.09
N PRO A 396 -9.21 10.63 -3.62
CA PRO A 396 -10.44 11.11 -2.99
C PRO A 396 -11.57 10.07 -2.88
N THR A 397 -11.56 9.06 -3.75
CA THR A 397 -12.58 8.00 -3.79
C THR A 397 -11.98 6.60 -3.81
N GLY A 398 -10.65 6.46 -3.85
CA GLY A 398 -10.00 5.20 -4.20
C GLY A 398 -10.14 4.87 -5.69
N SER A 399 -9.79 3.64 -6.08
CA SER A 399 -9.90 3.19 -7.48
C SER A 399 -11.34 3.08 -7.95
N ILE A 400 -11.59 3.45 -9.21
CA ILE A 400 -12.89 3.45 -9.88
C ILE A 400 -12.91 2.55 -11.12
#